data_646f5ecb6f7bd5c1d9e09961ee14117a
#
_entry.id   646f5ecb6f7bd5c1d9e09961ee14117a
#
_cell.length_a   1.000
_cell.length_b   1.000
_cell.length_c   1.000
_cell.angle_alpha   90.00
_cell.angle_beta   90.00
_cell.angle_gamma   90.00
#
_symmetry.space_group_name_H-M   'P 1'
#
loop_
_entity.id
_entity.type
_entity.pdbx_description
1 polymer ?
#
loop_
_entity_poly.entity_id
_entity_poly.type
_entity_poly.pdbx_seq_one_letter_code
_entity_poly.pdbx_strand_id
1 'polypeptide(L)' 'MEFDYTNLREFIKINFRTLKGFAVFLGIGTTQLGQRLSNKVPFTQKEIDKVANSMPDGKLDMETIDSLFFKKK' A
#
# COMPACT_ATOMS: atom_id res chain seq x y z
N MET A 1 2.95 -9.83 -14.82
CA MET A 1 1.63 -9.88 -14.18
C MET A 1 1.42 -8.62 -13.40
N GLU A 2 0.26 -7.96 -13.58
CA GLU A 2 -0.03 -6.70 -12.91
C GLU A 2 -1.03 -6.88 -11.79
N PHE A 3 -0.87 -6.07 -10.75
CA PHE A 3 -1.82 -6.02 -9.64
C PHE A 3 -2.75 -4.82 -9.81
N ASP A 4 -3.97 -4.97 -9.32
CA ASP A 4 -4.96 -3.91 -9.28
C ASP A 4 -4.86 -3.23 -7.91
N TYR A 5 -4.39 -1.99 -7.87
CA TYR A 5 -4.21 -1.25 -6.63
C TYR A 5 -5.36 -0.29 -6.33
N THR A 6 -6.53 -0.52 -6.92
CA THR A 6 -7.71 0.34 -6.65
C THR A 6 -8.04 0.34 -5.16
N ASN A 7 -8.09 -0.85 -4.54
CA ASN A 7 -8.38 -0.96 -3.12
C ASN A 7 -7.31 -0.31 -2.26
N LEU A 8 -6.04 -0.44 -2.65
CA LEU A 8 -4.95 0.20 -1.93
C LEU A 8 -5.06 1.72 -2.02
N ARG A 9 -5.39 2.27 -3.19
CA ARG A 9 -5.56 3.71 -3.36
C ARG A 9 -6.69 4.24 -2.48
N GLU A 10 -7.80 3.51 -2.35
CA GLU A 10 -8.88 3.87 -1.45
C GLU A 10 -8.43 3.81 0.01
N PHE A 11 -7.69 2.78 0.38
CA PHE A 11 -7.14 2.64 1.72
C PHE A 11 -6.24 3.85 2.07
N ILE A 12 -5.39 4.25 1.13
CA ILE A 12 -4.50 5.41 1.31
C ILE A 12 -5.33 6.68 1.51
N LYS A 13 -6.34 6.88 0.69
CA LYS A 13 -7.20 8.07 0.76
C LYS A 13 -7.91 8.16 2.11
N ILE A 14 -8.41 7.04 2.59
CA ILE A 14 -9.16 7.01 3.86
C ILE A 14 -8.24 7.19 5.06
N ASN A 15 -7.08 6.55 5.06
CA ASN A 15 -6.23 6.48 6.25
C ASN A 15 -5.05 7.45 6.24
N PHE A 16 -4.59 7.86 5.08
CA PHE A 16 -3.41 8.74 4.94
C PHE A 16 -3.73 10.04 4.20
N ARG A 17 -4.91 10.14 3.61
CA ARG A 17 -5.44 11.27 2.88
C ARG A 17 -4.73 11.56 1.56
N THR A 18 -3.40 11.51 1.53
CA THR A 18 -2.62 11.82 0.33
C THR A 18 -1.59 10.73 0.06
N LEU A 19 -1.17 10.63 -1.20
CA LEU A 19 -0.08 9.73 -1.56
C LEU A 19 1.23 10.14 -0.89
N LYS A 20 1.46 11.45 -0.76
CA LYS A 20 2.66 11.94 -0.08
C LYS A 20 2.69 11.48 1.38
N GLY A 21 1.57 11.56 2.08
CA GLY A 21 1.47 11.10 3.46
C GLY A 21 1.80 9.62 3.58
N PHE A 22 1.29 8.83 2.67
CA PHE A 22 1.56 7.40 2.65
C PHE A 22 3.04 7.11 2.33
N ALA A 23 3.63 7.84 1.38
CA ALA A 23 5.04 7.68 1.03
C ALA A 23 5.94 7.99 2.23
N VAL A 24 5.64 9.07 2.95
CA VAL A 24 6.36 9.42 4.18
C VAL A 24 6.26 8.30 5.21
N PHE A 25 5.06 7.76 5.38
CA PHE A 25 4.84 6.63 6.29
C PHE A 25 5.72 5.42 5.92
N LEU A 26 5.81 5.11 4.63
CA LEU A 26 6.64 4.00 4.15
C LEU A 26 8.13 4.32 4.16
N GLY A 27 8.51 5.59 4.24
CA GLY A 27 9.90 6.00 4.18
C GLY A 27 10.45 6.05 2.76
N ILE A 28 9.60 6.31 1.77
CA ILE A 28 10.00 6.40 0.36
C ILE A 28 9.54 7.73 -0.23
N GLY A 29 10.09 8.07 -1.41
CA GLY A 29 9.65 9.27 -2.13
C GLY A 29 8.33 9.04 -2.87
N THR A 30 7.66 10.13 -3.24
CA THR A 30 6.40 10.05 -3.98
C THR A 30 6.60 9.43 -5.36
N THR A 31 7.75 9.68 -6.00
CA THR A 31 8.08 9.06 -7.29
C THR A 31 8.19 7.54 -7.13
N GLN A 32 8.85 7.09 -6.07
CA GLN A 32 8.98 5.66 -5.79
C GLN A 32 7.62 5.02 -5.53
N LEU A 33 6.76 5.71 -4.78
CA LEU A 33 5.41 5.21 -4.55
C LEU A 33 4.63 5.11 -5.86
N GLY A 34 4.75 6.12 -6.72
CA GLY A 34 4.11 6.11 -8.03
C GLY A 34 4.56 4.92 -8.88
N GLN A 35 5.85 4.58 -8.84
CA GLN A 35 6.38 3.43 -9.57
C GLN A 35 5.77 2.12 -9.05
N ARG A 36 5.56 2.01 -7.75
CA ARG A 36 4.93 0.82 -7.17
C ARG A 36 3.45 0.72 -7.56
N LEU A 37 2.73 1.82 -7.47
CA LEU A 37 1.30 1.83 -7.82
C LEU A 37 1.05 1.61 -9.32
N SER A 38 2.05 1.86 -10.17
CA SER A 38 1.95 1.61 -11.60
C SER A 38 2.54 0.26 -12.02
N ASN A 39 2.87 -0.59 -11.08
CA ASN A 39 3.44 -1.93 -11.32
C ASN A 39 4.84 -1.92 -11.93
N LYS A 40 5.57 -0.81 -11.88
CA LYS A 40 6.94 -0.76 -12.36
C LYS A 40 7.92 -1.35 -11.36
N VAL A 41 7.64 -1.21 -10.07
CA VAL A 41 8.45 -1.72 -8.98
C VAL A 41 7.51 -2.40 -7.98
N PRO A 42 7.81 -3.60 -7.51
CA PRO A 42 6.94 -4.26 -6.52
C PRO A 42 7.08 -3.61 -5.15
N PHE A 43 6.01 -3.69 -4.36
CA PHE A 43 6.10 -3.35 -2.94
C PHE A 43 6.98 -4.38 -2.23
N THR A 44 7.81 -3.91 -1.29
CA THR A 44 8.66 -4.79 -0.52
C THR A 44 7.89 -5.39 0.66
N GLN A 45 8.40 -6.50 1.18
CA GLN A 45 7.79 -7.13 2.36
C GLN A 45 7.77 -6.18 3.55
N LYS A 46 8.81 -5.36 3.72
CA LYS A 46 8.87 -4.37 4.79
C LYS A 46 7.75 -3.34 4.66
N GLU A 47 7.49 -2.89 3.44
CA GLU A 47 6.44 -1.91 3.17
C GLU A 47 5.07 -2.51 3.47
N ILE A 48 4.83 -3.73 3.02
CA ILE A 48 3.56 -4.41 3.27
C ILE A 48 3.38 -4.64 4.78
N ASP A 49 4.43 -5.04 5.47
CA ASP A 49 4.38 -5.25 6.92
C ASP A 49 4.06 -3.95 7.67
N LYS A 50 4.64 -2.82 7.25
CA LYS A 50 4.31 -1.54 7.84
C LYS A 50 2.82 -1.22 7.70
N VAL A 51 2.25 -1.47 6.52
CA VAL A 51 0.82 -1.24 6.29
C VAL A 51 -0.01 -2.19 7.16
N ALA A 52 0.40 -3.44 7.27
CA ALA A 52 -0.31 -4.43 8.08
C ALA A 52 -0.38 -3.98 9.55
N ASN A 53 0.62 -3.28 10.04
CA ASN A 53 0.70 -2.82 11.42
C ASN A 53 0.32 -1.34 11.60
N SER A 54 -0.28 -0.72 10.59
CA SER A 54 -0.58 0.72 10.61
C SER A 54 -1.83 1.08 11.39
N MET A 55 -2.70 0.14 11.66
CA MET A 55 -3.97 0.40 12.32
C MET A 55 -3.84 0.31 13.85
N PRO A 56 -4.46 1.24 14.58
CA PRO A 56 -4.36 1.22 16.05
C PRO A 56 -5.06 0.05 16.72
N ASP A 57 -6.04 -0.55 16.04
CA ASP A 57 -6.83 -1.65 16.60
C ASP A 57 -6.19 -3.03 16.41
N GLY A 58 -5.01 -3.06 15.81
CA GLY A 58 -4.30 -4.30 15.60
C GLY A 58 -3.88 -4.48 14.15
N LYS A 59 -3.30 -5.63 13.90
CA LYS A 59 -2.76 -5.95 12.58
C LYS A 59 -3.87 -6.25 11.59
N LEU A 60 -3.73 -5.78 10.35
CA LEU A 60 -4.65 -6.13 9.28
C LEU A 60 -4.56 -7.62 9.00
N ASP A 61 -5.71 -8.25 8.72
CA ASP A 61 -5.72 -9.68 8.44
C ASP A 61 -5.18 -9.98 7.03
N MET A 62 -4.91 -11.26 6.78
CA MET A 62 -4.36 -11.70 5.50
C MET A 62 -5.28 -11.41 4.34
N GLU A 63 -6.59 -11.52 4.54
CA GLU A 63 -7.57 -11.27 3.49
C GLU A 63 -7.54 -9.81 3.06
N THR A 64 -7.44 -8.89 4.03
CA THR A 64 -7.34 -7.46 3.74
C THR A 64 -6.02 -7.15 3.02
N ILE A 65 -4.90 -7.68 3.50
CA ILE A 65 -3.60 -7.48 2.86
C ILE A 65 -3.62 -8.00 1.42
N ASP A 66 -4.20 -9.16 1.20
CA ASP A 66 -4.32 -9.74 -0.13
C ASP A 66 -5.13 -8.82 -1.05
N SER A 67 -6.23 -8.27 -0.56
CA SER A 67 -7.07 -7.34 -1.31
C SER A 67 -6.33 -6.05 -1.68
N LEU A 68 -5.45 -5.56 -0.80
CA LEU A 68 -4.72 -4.31 -1.03
C LEU A 68 -3.54 -4.51 -2.00
N PHE A 69 -2.76 -5.57 -1.82
CA PHE A 69 -1.47 -5.71 -2.50
C PHE A 69 -1.41 -6.80 -3.55
N PHE A 70 -2.29 -7.77 -3.51
CA PHE A 70 -2.17 -8.96 -4.36
C PHE A 70 -3.40 -9.23 -5.23
N LYS A 71 -4.33 -8.28 -5.29
CA LYS A 71 -5.46 -8.40 -6.20
C LYS A 71 -4.97 -8.26 -7.63
N LYS A 72 -5.24 -9.25 -8.45
CA LYS A 72 -4.78 -9.25 -9.86
C LYS A 72 -5.78 -8.52 -10.75
N LYS A 73 -5.24 -7.89 -11.76
CA LYS A 73 -6.07 -7.28 -12.80
C LYS A 73 -6.76 -8.32 -13.66
#